data_d25b940a2c2177781e70fde1ffe1b058
#
_entry.id   d25b940a2c2177781e70fde1ffe1b058
#
_cell.length_a   1.000
_cell.length_b   1.000
_cell.length_c   1.000
_cell.angle_alpha   90.00
_cell.angle_beta   90.00
_cell.angle_gamma   90.00
#
_symmetry.space_group_name_H-M   'P 1'
#
loop_
_entity.id
_entity.type
_entity.pdbx_description
1 polymer ?
#
loop_
_entity_poly.entity_id
_entity_poly.type
_entity_poly.pdbx_seq_one_letter_code
_entity_poly.pdbx_strand_id
1 'polypeptide(L)'
;SCFDFFCKKGYVCSYPYKDGKLVSIRKNLQPDIIFYQKPYTYYPESFLYNKNMAALFCYTNYAFHSLLAEWANKNDFFKLVWQNYYENGTAFAELKKKYPEAASNIIVTGLPVTDMFLNGNHEDRWKMTDRRYKRIIWAPHFSISDGGCLSYSTFLSIAEELLNFIKTTRLPFQMAFKPHPLLKSQLYEHSLWGK
;
A
#
# COMPACT_ATOMS: atom_id res chain seq x y z
N SER A 1 -13.24 -11.34 6.17
CA SER A 1 -12.36 -10.91 5.06
C SER A 1 -12.70 -9.47 4.63
N CYS A 2 -11.83 -8.83 3.83
CA CYS A 2 -12.14 -7.52 3.24
C CYS A 2 -13.41 -7.59 2.37
N PHE A 3 -13.61 -8.69 1.68
CA PHE A 3 -14.80 -8.94 0.87
C PHE A 3 -16.08 -8.85 1.73
N ASP A 4 -16.14 -9.57 2.84
CA ASP A 4 -17.29 -9.56 3.74
C ASP A 4 -17.56 -8.18 4.34
N PHE A 5 -16.48 -7.46 4.66
CA PHE A 5 -16.59 -6.09 5.17
C PHE A 5 -17.30 -5.17 4.16
N PHE A 6 -16.87 -5.19 2.90
CA PHE A 6 -17.46 -4.35 1.87
C PHE A 6 -18.89 -4.79 1.52
N CYS A 7 -19.17 -6.10 1.47
CA CYS A 7 -20.53 -6.61 1.29
C CYS A 7 -21.47 -6.12 2.40
N LYS A 8 -21.05 -6.18 3.66
CA LYS A 8 -21.82 -5.67 4.80
C LYS A 8 -22.07 -4.16 4.75
N LYS A 9 -21.23 -3.41 4.07
CA LYS A 9 -21.40 -1.97 3.83
C LYS A 9 -22.30 -1.66 2.62
N GLY A 10 -22.87 -2.68 1.97
CA GLY A 10 -23.77 -2.52 0.83
C GLY A 10 -23.08 -2.39 -0.53
N TYR A 11 -21.77 -2.59 -0.60
CA TYR A 11 -21.05 -2.60 -1.88
C TYR A 11 -21.30 -3.91 -2.63
N VAL A 12 -21.45 -3.82 -3.96
CA VAL A 12 -21.46 -4.99 -4.83
C VAL A 12 -20.04 -5.50 -4.99
N CYS A 13 -19.77 -6.67 -4.44
CA CYS A 13 -18.44 -7.28 -4.47
C CYS A 13 -18.43 -8.50 -5.37
N SER A 14 -17.35 -8.70 -6.12
CA SER A 14 -17.13 -9.85 -6.96
C SER A 14 -15.71 -10.36 -6.81
N TYR A 15 -15.55 -11.69 -6.83
CA TYR A 15 -14.23 -12.29 -6.96
C TYR A 15 -13.74 -12.20 -8.41
N PRO A 16 -12.41 -12.16 -8.64
CA PRO A 16 -11.87 -12.14 -9.99
C PRO A 16 -12.15 -13.41 -10.79
N TYR A 17 -12.50 -14.50 -10.10
CA TYR A 17 -12.87 -15.78 -10.72
C TYR A 17 -14.30 -16.18 -10.35
N LYS A 18 -15.05 -16.62 -11.34
CA LYS A 18 -16.39 -17.22 -11.19
C LYS A 18 -16.40 -18.55 -11.93
N ASP A 19 -16.76 -19.64 -11.23
CA ASP A 19 -16.80 -21.00 -11.79
C ASP A 19 -15.49 -21.42 -12.47
N GLY A 20 -14.36 -21.09 -11.83
CA GLY A 20 -13.02 -21.36 -12.32
C GLY A 20 -12.57 -20.49 -13.51
N LYS A 21 -13.41 -19.56 -13.98
CA LYS A 21 -13.10 -18.65 -15.09
C LYS A 21 -12.87 -17.25 -14.61
N LEU A 22 -11.88 -16.59 -15.22
CA LEU A 22 -11.59 -15.18 -14.94
C LEU A 22 -12.76 -14.30 -15.41
N VAL A 23 -13.26 -13.44 -14.52
CA VAL A 23 -14.31 -12.45 -14.83
C VAL A 23 -13.74 -11.41 -15.78
N SER A 24 -14.41 -11.15 -16.88
CA SER A 24 -14.04 -10.08 -17.81
C SER A 24 -14.72 -8.77 -17.41
N ILE A 25 -13.93 -7.76 -17.01
CA ILE A 25 -14.44 -6.43 -16.71
C ILE A 25 -15.24 -5.90 -17.92
N ARG A 26 -14.64 -5.95 -19.10
CA ARG A 26 -15.24 -5.44 -20.34
C ARG A 26 -16.56 -6.12 -20.69
N LYS A 27 -16.64 -7.45 -20.55
CA LYS A 27 -17.83 -8.22 -20.98
C LYS A 27 -18.91 -8.31 -19.92
N ASN A 28 -18.50 -8.43 -18.65
CA ASN A 28 -19.42 -8.75 -17.56
C ASN A 28 -19.83 -7.53 -16.73
N LEU A 29 -18.97 -6.53 -16.59
CA LEU A 29 -19.22 -5.38 -15.73
C LEU A 29 -19.49 -4.10 -16.52
N GLN A 30 -18.81 -3.91 -17.66
CA GLN A 30 -18.95 -2.75 -18.56
C GLN A 30 -18.94 -1.39 -17.83
N PRO A 31 -17.93 -1.13 -16.96
CA PRO A 31 -17.91 0.11 -16.20
C PRO A 31 -17.56 1.30 -17.11
N ASP A 32 -18.10 2.47 -16.78
CA ASP A 32 -17.71 3.74 -17.38
C ASP A 32 -16.40 4.26 -16.79
N ILE A 33 -16.14 3.99 -15.50
CA ILE A 33 -14.96 4.43 -14.77
C ILE A 33 -14.38 3.26 -13.98
N ILE A 34 -13.06 3.14 -13.98
CA ILE A 34 -12.30 2.14 -13.21
C ILE A 34 -11.30 2.86 -12.31
N PHE A 35 -11.35 2.59 -11.01
CA PHE A 35 -10.36 3.06 -10.04
C PHE A 35 -9.30 2.00 -9.82
N TYR A 36 -8.04 2.36 -10.09
CA TYR A 36 -6.88 1.53 -9.80
C TYR A 36 -6.15 2.06 -8.57
N GLN A 37 -5.68 1.15 -7.72
CA GLN A 37 -4.81 1.47 -6.58
C GLN A 37 -3.35 1.12 -6.82
N LYS A 38 -3.07 0.34 -7.86
CA LYS A 38 -1.71 -0.09 -8.22
C LYS A 38 -1.48 0.16 -9.70
N PRO A 39 -0.43 0.86 -10.08
CA PRO A 39 -0.09 1.11 -11.48
C PRO A 39 0.74 -0.02 -12.10
N TYR A 40 0.68 -1.22 -11.53
CA TYR A 40 1.46 -2.39 -11.93
C TYR A 40 0.65 -3.35 -12.79
N THR A 41 1.37 -4.18 -13.53
CA THR A 41 0.81 -5.23 -14.37
C THR A 41 0.51 -6.55 -13.63
N TYR A 42 0.49 -6.53 -12.30
CA TYR A 42 0.25 -7.73 -11.47
C TYR A 42 -1.22 -8.09 -11.26
N TYR A 43 -2.09 -7.51 -12.08
CA TYR A 43 -3.48 -7.90 -12.09
C TYR A 43 -3.69 -9.09 -13.02
N PRO A 44 -4.73 -9.92 -12.80
CA PRO A 44 -5.19 -10.84 -13.81
C PRO A 44 -5.42 -10.13 -15.14
N GLU A 45 -5.15 -10.78 -16.28
CA GLU A 45 -5.11 -10.15 -17.60
C GLU A 45 -6.35 -9.29 -17.93
N SER A 46 -7.54 -9.78 -17.59
CA SER A 46 -8.79 -9.04 -17.85
C SER A 46 -8.94 -7.75 -17.04
N PHE A 47 -8.12 -7.55 -15.99
CA PHE A 47 -8.13 -6.37 -15.13
C PHE A 47 -7.06 -5.34 -15.53
N LEU A 48 -6.23 -5.66 -16.50
CA LEU A 48 -5.22 -4.72 -17.00
C LEU A 48 -5.89 -3.54 -17.71
N TYR A 49 -5.33 -2.36 -17.54
CA TYR A 49 -5.84 -1.14 -18.14
C TYR A 49 -5.93 -1.22 -19.67
N ASN A 50 -4.93 -1.81 -20.33
CA ASN A 50 -4.89 -1.97 -21.79
C ASN A 50 -5.98 -2.92 -22.34
N LYS A 51 -6.65 -3.70 -21.51
CA LYS A 51 -7.80 -4.54 -21.88
C LYS A 51 -9.15 -3.83 -21.68
N ASN A 52 -9.16 -2.68 -21.04
CA ASN A 52 -10.37 -1.96 -20.61
C ASN A 52 -10.41 -0.51 -21.15
N MET A 53 -9.80 -0.24 -22.28
CA MET A 53 -9.65 1.11 -22.87
C MET A 53 -10.98 1.81 -23.23
N ALA A 54 -12.11 1.13 -23.10
CA ALA A 54 -13.44 1.74 -23.25
C ALA A 54 -13.92 2.49 -22.01
N ALA A 55 -13.24 2.29 -20.86
CA ALA A 55 -13.54 2.97 -19.61
C ALA A 55 -12.54 4.11 -19.34
N LEU A 56 -12.96 5.10 -18.57
CA LEU A 56 -12.06 6.10 -18.00
C LEU A 56 -11.31 5.50 -16.81
N PHE A 57 -10.01 5.79 -16.70
CA PHE A 57 -9.21 5.29 -15.59
C PHE A 57 -8.96 6.39 -14.58
N CYS A 58 -9.16 6.05 -13.31
CA CYS A 58 -8.76 6.86 -12.17
C CYS A 58 -7.71 6.10 -11.36
N TYR A 59 -6.71 6.81 -10.87
CA TYR A 59 -5.72 6.23 -9.99
C TYR A 59 -5.73 6.88 -8.62
N THR A 60 -5.89 6.07 -7.60
CA THR A 60 -5.82 6.47 -6.20
C THR A 60 -4.73 5.68 -5.53
N ASN A 61 -3.66 6.34 -5.12
CA ASN A 61 -2.53 5.64 -4.53
C ASN A 61 -2.89 5.00 -3.17
N TYR A 62 -2.32 3.84 -2.90
CA TYR A 62 -2.46 3.16 -1.60
C TYR A 62 -1.36 3.54 -0.59
N ALA A 63 -0.33 4.26 -1.05
CA ALA A 63 0.81 4.71 -0.25
C ALA A 63 1.25 6.10 -0.71
N PHE A 64 2.07 6.79 0.08
CA PHE A 64 2.60 8.09 -0.29
C PHE A 64 3.48 8.04 -1.55
N HIS A 65 3.31 9.01 -2.45
CA HIS A 65 4.17 9.20 -3.62
C HIS A 65 5.52 9.84 -3.22
N SER A 66 6.29 9.16 -2.41
CA SER A 66 7.62 9.65 -2.07
C SER A 66 8.55 9.52 -3.28
N LEU A 67 9.03 10.66 -3.83
CA LEU A 67 10.16 10.75 -4.75
C LEU A 67 10.10 9.91 -6.07
N LEU A 68 8.92 9.55 -6.54
CA LEU A 68 8.75 8.69 -7.72
C LEU A 68 8.50 9.46 -9.03
N ALA A 69 8.92 10.73 -9.12
CA ALA A 69 8.68 11.57 -10.30
C ALA A 69 9.22 10.95 -11.60
N GLU A 70 10.43 10.38 -11.59
CA GLU A 70 10.98 9.71 -12.77
C GLU A 70 10.24 8.44 -13.15
N TRP A 71 9.87 7.65 -12.17
CA TRP A 71 9.08 6.44 -12.38
C TRP A 71 7.69 6.76 -12.92
N ALA A 72 7.01 7.77 -12.37
CA ALA A 72 5.72 8.22 -12.87
C ALA A 72 5.82 8.70 -14.32
N ASN A 73 6.86 9.45 -14.67
CA ASN A 73 7.08 9.89 -16.05
C ASN A 73 7.37 8.74 -17.02
N LYS A 74 8.09 7.71 -16.58
CA LYS A 74 8.45 6.54 -17.41
C LYS A 74 7.32 5.51 -17.53
N ASN A 75 6.31 5.56 -16.68
CA ASN A 75 5.23 4.59 -16.68
C ASN A 75 4.03 5.09 -17.48
N ASP A 76 3.77 4.46 -18.61
CA ASP A 76 2.70 4.83 -19.52
C ASP A 76 1.30 4.77 -18.89
N PHE A 77 1.10 3.97 -17.84
CA PHE A 77 -0.14 3.94 -17.09
C PHE A 77 -0.56 5.34 -16.62
N PHE A 78 0.36 6.12 -16.07
CA PHE A 78 0.06 7.48 -15.58
C PHE A 78 -0.27 8.48 -16.69
N LYS A 79 0.20 8.24 -17.90
CA LYS A 79 -0.14 9.05 -19.08
C LYS A 79 -1.54 8.73 -19.62
N LEU A 80 -2.02 7.49 -19.39
CA LEU A 80 -3.32 7.02 -19.86
C LEU A 80 -4.45 7.25 -18.84
N VAL A 81 -4.11 7.51 -17.59
CA VAL A 81 -5.09 7.78 -16.55
C VAL A 81 -5.79 9.11 -16.82
N TRP A 82 -7.14 9.09 -16.79
CA TRP A 82 -7.94 10.29 -16.91
C TRP A 82 -7.72 11.24 -15.74
N GLN A 83 -7.76 10.72 -14.50
CA GLN A 83 -7.46 11.48 -13.28
C GLN A 83 -6.55 10.68 -12.35
N ASN A 84 -5.49 11.35 -11.90
CA ASN A 84 -4.52 10.82 -10.96
C ASN A 84 -4.59 11.61 -9.67
N TYR A 85 -5.05 10.96 -8.59
CA TYR A 85 -5.27 11.61 -7.30
C TYR A 85 -4.01 11.55 -6.44
N TYR A 86 -3.45 12.72 -6.16
CA TYR A 86 -2.25 12.88 -5.35
C TYR A 86 -2.57 13.26 -3.92
N GLU A 87 -1.78 12.73 -3.00
CA GLU A 87 -1.96 12.96 -1.57
C GLU A 87 -1.49 14.34 -1.09
N ASN A 88 -0.55 14.99 -1.81
CA ASN A 88 -0.02 16.27 -1.37
C ASN A 88 0.49 17.14 -2.52
N GLY A 89 0.49 18.46 -2.24
CA GLY A 89 0.92 19.47 -3.22
C GLY A 89 2.43 19.48 -3.46
N THR A 90 3.25 19.01 -2.53
CA THR A 90 4.72 18.98 -2.68
C THR A 90 5.13 17.98 -3.74
N ALA A 91 4.64 16.74 -3.65
CA ALA A 91 4.90 15.71 -4.67
C ALA A 91 4.38 16.13 -6.05
N PHE A 92 3.21 16.77 -6.11
CA PHE A 92 2.67 17.34 -7.34
C PHE A 92 3.58 18.44 -7.91
N ALA A 93 4.01 19.39 -7.08
CA ALA A 93 4.87 20.50 -7.52
C ALA A 93 6.22 20.00 -8.08
N GLU A 94 6.83 19.02 -7.43
CA GLU A 94 8.08 18.40 -7.91
C GLU A 94 7.88 17.68 -9.26
N LEU A 95 6.80 16.92 -9.40
CA LEU A 95 6.49 16.25 -10.66
C LEU A 95 6.22 17.28 -11.77
N LYS A 96 5.41 18.28 -11.50
CA LYS A 96 5.06 19.35 -12.44
C LYS A 96 6.29 20.14 -12.90
N LYS A 97 7.23 20.40 -12.00
CA LYS A 97 8.48 21.10 -12.30
C LYS A 97 9.37 20.29 -13.24
N LYS A 98 9.50 18.97 -13.00
CA LYS A 98 10.38 18.09 -13.77
C LYS A 98 9.73 17.56 -15.05
N TYR A 99 8.44 17.25 -15.01
CA TYR A 99 7.70 16.56 -16.06
C TYR A 99 6.28 17.12 -16.17
N PRO A 100 6.11 18.34 -16.69
CA PRO A 100 4.82 19.04 -16.73
C PRO A 100 3.72 18.27 -17.46
N GLU A 101 4.06 17.52 -18.49
CA GLU A 101 3.09 16.68 -19.23
C GLU A 101 2.57 15.52 -18.38
N ALA A 102 3.44 14.86 -17.61
CA ALA A 102 3.05 13.78 -16.72
C ALA A 102 2.21 14.26 -15.53
N ALA A 103 2.18 15.56 -15.27
CA ALA A 103 1.40 16.17 -14.20
C ALA A 103 0.06 16.76 -14.68
N SER A 104 -0.25 16.67 -15.97
CA SER A 104 -1.41 17.35 -16.58
C SER A 104 -2.77 16.83 -16.08
N ASN A 105 -2.84 15.58 -15.65
CA ASN A 105 -4.05 14.89 -15.18
C ASN A 105 -4.10 14.70 -13.65
N ILE A 106 -3.23 15.39 -12.90
CA ILE A 106 -3.16 15.26 -11.44
C ILE A 106 -4.10 16.22 -10.74
N ILE A 107 -4.81 15.67 -9.76
CA ILE A 107 -5.63 16.39 -8.80
C ILE A 107 -5.12 16.10 -7.40
N VAL A 108 -4.83 17.13 -6.61
CA VAL A 108 -4.43 16.96 -5.21
C VAL A 108 -5.68 16.87 -4.33
N THR A 109 -5.91 15.70 -3.76
CA THR A 109 -7.11 15.40 -2.94
C THR A 109 -6.79 15.01 -1.51
N GLY A 110 -5.53 14.75 -1.19
CA GLY A 110 -5.14 14.07 0.04
C GLY A 110 -5.11 12.54 -0.15
N LEU A 111 -4.65 11.84 0.88
CA LEU A 111 -4.60 10.38 0.89
C LEU A 111 -5.83 9.85 1.63
N PRO A 112 -6.75 9.14 0.97
CA PRO A 112 -8.04 8.72 1.58
C PRO A 112 -7.90 7.92 2.87
N VAL A 113 -6.83 7.13 3.02
CA VAL A 113 -6.58 6.36 4.24
C VAL A 113 -6.39 7.26 5.47
N THR A 114 -6.04 8.53 5.30
CA THR A 114 -5.85 9.47 6.42
C THR A 114 -7.17 9.95 7.02
N ASP A 115 -8.28 9.86 6.30
CA ASP A 115 -9.61 10.27 6.78
C ASP A 115 -10.03 9.50 8.03
N MET A 116 -9.61 8.24 8.14
CA MET A 116 -9.87 7.44 9.33
C MET A 116 -9.19 8.00 10.59
N PHE A 117 -8.06 8.71 10.45
CA PHE A 117 -7.38 9.34 11.59
C PHE A 117 -8.01 10.67 11.99
N LEU A 118 -8.66 11.35 11.06
CA LEU A 118 -9.34 12.63 11.31
C LEU A 118 -10.74 12.43 11.90
N ASN A 119 -11.45 11.41 11.43
CA ASN A 119 -12.88 11.21 11.71
C ASN A 119 -13.17 10.04 12.66
N GLY A 120 -12.16 9.28 13.07
CA GLY A 120 -12.33 8.08 13.88
C GLY A 120 -12.22 8.33 15.37
N ASN A 121 -13.10 7.71 16.16
CA ASN A 121 -12.86 7.50 17.57
C ASN A 121 -11.79 6.43 17.72
N HIS A 122 -10.60 6.84 18.13
CA HIS A 122 -9.47 5.93 18.31
C HIS A 122 -9.40 5.45 19.74
N GLU A 123 -9.62 4.16 19.94
CA GLU A 123 -9.32 3.50 21.21
C GLU A 123 -7.79 3.45 21.41
N ASP A 124 -7.35 3.86 22.59
CA ASP A 124 -5.96 3.66 22.99
C ASP A 124 -5.75 2.18 23.35
N ARG A 125 -5.12 1.43 22.44
CA ARG A 125 -4.86 -0.01 22.60
C ARG A 125 -3.54 -0.34 23.27
N TRP A 126 -2.80 0.67 23.72
CA TRP A 126 -1.57 0.45 24.46
C TRP A 126 -1.89 0.00 25.89
N LYS A 127 -1.18 -1.03 26.35
CA LYS A 127 -1.40 -1.59 27.71
C LYS A 127 -1.07 -0.60 28.82
N MET A 128 -0.01 0.19 28.62
CA MET A 128 0.42 1.20 29.57
C MET A 128 -0.08 2.57 29.11
N THR A 129 -0.94 3.18 29.90
CA THR A 129 -1.49 4.51 29.64
C THR A 129 -0.63 5.64 30.23
N ASP A 130 0.27 5.30 31.16
CA ASP A 130 1.20 6.26 31.77
C ASP A 130 2.11 6.90 30.73
N ARG A 131 2.06 8.23 30.62
CA ARG A 131 2.82 9.02 29.66
C ARG A 131 4.34 8.94 29.81
N ARG A 132 4.83 8.43 30.93
CA ARG A 132 6.27 8.15 31.13
C ARG A 132 6.75 7.02 30.23
N TYR A 133 5.87 6.09 29.85
CA TYR A 133 6.19 5.01 28.93
C TYR A 133 6.17 5.50 27.48
N LYS A 134 7.31 5.45 26.83
CA LYS A 134 7.40 5.72 25.39
C LYS A 134 6.76 4.57 24.59
N ARG A 135 6.05 4.92 23.55
CA ARG A 135 5.35 3.97 22.66
C ARG A 135 6.16 3.78 21.39
N ILE A 136 6.57 2.57 21.13
CA ILE A 136 7.40 2.22 19.98
C ILE A 136 6.65 1.20 19.15
N ILE A 137 6.51 1.44 17.85
CA ILE A 137 6.02 0.45 16.90
C ILE A 137 7.20 -0.02 16.07
N TRP A 138 7.51 -1.29 16.14
CA TRP A 138 8.47 -1.92 15.26
C TRP A 138 7.73 -2.61 14.12
N ALA A 139 7.81 -2.02 12.91
CA ALA A 139 7.08 -2.44 11.71
C ALA A 139 8.05 -2.82 10.58
N PRO A 140 8.77 -3.94 10.67
CA PRO A 140 9.73 -4.32 9.65
C PRO A 140 9.04 -4.67 8.33
N HIS A 141 9.69 -4.29 7.23
CA HIS A 141 9.26 -4.65 5.89
C HIS A 141 9.57 -6.12 5.59
N PHE A 142 8.88 -6.71 4.62
CA PHE A 142 9.04 -8.12 4.25
C PHE A 142 10.26 -8.41 3.38
N SER A 143 10.85 -7.41 2.73
CA SER A 143 11.95 -7.58 1.77
C SER A 143 13.27 -7.84 2.50
N ILE A 144 13.48 -9.07 2.91
CA ILE A 144 14.65 -9.55 3.65
C ILE A 144 15.72 -10.21 2.76
N SER A 145 15.44 -10.40 1.45
CA SER A 145 16.37 -11.04 0.51
C SER A 145 17.42 -10.05 0.02
N ASP A 146 18.67 -10.47 0.03
CA ASP A 146 19.78 -9.70 -0.54
C ASP A 146 19.69 -9.65 -2.07
N GLY A 147 19.81 -8.46 -2.64
CA GLY A 147 20.01 -8.25 -4.07
C GLY A 147 18.76 -7.94 -4.89
N GLY A 148 17.58 -7.80 -4.29
CA GLY A 148 16.39 -7.31 -4.99
C GLY A 148 16.30 -5.78 -4.99
N CYS A 149 15.59 -5.19 -5.97
CA CYS A 149 15.28 -3.76 -5.98
C CYS A 149 14.44 -3.28 -4.78
N LEU A 150 13.98 -4.18 -3.93
CA LEU A 150 13.18 -3.95 -2.73
C LEU A 150 13.87 -4.51 -1.47
N SER A 151 15.16 -4.37 -1.34
CA SER A 151 15.89 -4.81 -0.12
C SER A 151 15.88 -3.71 0.94
N TYR A 152 14.72 -3.45 1.56
CA TYR A 152 14.55 -2.35 2.54
C TYR A 152 14.57 -2.81 3.99
N SER A 153 14.44 -4.11 4.24
CA SER A 153 14.27 -4.60 5.60
C SER A 153 15.61 -4.79 6.30
N THR A 154 15.76 -4.14 7.43
CA THR A 154 16.84 -4.41 8.37
C THR A 154 16.50 -5.48 9.41
N PHE A 155 15.38 -6.22 9.19
CA PHE A 155 14.88 -7.17 10.18
C PHE A 155 15.95 -8.19 10.61
N LEU A 156 16.60 -8.84 9.65
CA LEU A 156 17.61 -9.88 9.95
C LEU A 156 18.84 -9.34 10.67
N SER A 157 19.23 -8.10 10.39
CA SER A 157 20.43 -7.51 11.00
C SER A 157 20.24 -6.98 12.42
N ILE A 158 18.99 -6.59 12.79
CA ILE A 158 18.77 -5.93 14.09
C ILE A 158 17.81 -6.69 15.01
N ALA A 159 17.14 -7.75 14.55
CA ALA A 159 16.07 -8.39 15.32
C ALA A 159 16.59 -8.96 16.66
N GLU A 160 17.69 -9.66 16.65
CA GLU A 160 18.25 -10.28 17.85
C GLU A 160 18.70 -9.23 18.86
N GLU A 161 19.46 -8.23 18.40
CA GLU A 161 19.93 -7.15 19.27
C GLU A 161 18.77 -6.37 19.87
N LEU A 162 17.76 -6.06 19.07
CA LEU A 162 16.58 -5.34 19.52
C LEU A 162 15.78 -6.14 20.55
N LEU A 163 15.59 -7.44 20.34
CA LEU A 163 14.92 -8.31 21.30
C LEU A 163 15.70 -8.45 22.61
N ASN A 164 17.02 -8.55 22.55
CA ASN A 164 17.88 -8.57 23.72
C ASN A 164 17.82 -7.25 24.47
N PHE A 165 17.87 -6.12 23.77
CA PHE A 165 17.69 -4.81 24.38
C PHE A 165 16.34 -4.71 25.11
N ILE A 166 15.25 -5.13 24.48
CA ILE A 166 13.92 -5.11 25.11
C ILE A 166 13.88 -5.94 26.40
N LYS A 167 14.53 -7.10 26.41
CA LYS A 167 14.56 -7.99 27.58
C LYS A 167 15.36 -7.44 28.74
N THR A 168 16.41 -6.68 28.47
CA THR A 168 17.41 -6.26 29.47
C THR A 168 17.26 -4.82 29.93
N THR A 169 16.61 -3.98 29.13
CA THR A 169 16.48 -2.55 29.43
C THR A 169 15.52 -2.30 30.60
N ARG A 170 15.84 -1.27 31.39
CA ARG A 170 14.96 -0.72 32.42
C ARG A 170 14.28 0.59 32.01
N LEU A 171 14.45 1.00 30.75
CA LEU A 171 13.81 2.20 30.25
C LEU A 171 12.29 2.06 30.19
N PRO A 172 11.54 3.11 30.56
CA PRO A 172 10.07 3.06 30.56
C PRO A 172 9.54 3.18 29.13
N PHE A 173 9.43 2.06 28.44
CA PHE A 173 8.76 2.01 27.13
C PHE A 173 7.90 0.74 26.97
N GLN A 174 7.05 0.76 26.01
CA GLN A 174 6.31 -0.41 25.53
C GLN A 174 6.46 -0.51 24.01
N MET A 175 6.57 -1.73 23.50
CA MET A 175 6.75 -1.96 22.07
C MET A 175 5.63 -2.81 21.52
N ALA A 176 5.11 -2.40 20.37
CA ALA A 176 4.24 -3.19 19.53
C ALA A 176 5.02 -3.68 18.30
N PHE A 177 5.07 -4.99 18.12
CA PHE A 177 5.62 -5.61 16.90
C PHE A 177 4.51 -5.74 15.87
N LYS A 178 4.63 -5.00 14.77
CA LYS A 178 3.66 -4.99 13.66
C LYS A 178 4.37 -5.23 12.33
N PRO A 179 4.81 -6.47 12.05
CA PRO A 179 5.54 -6.79 10.82
C PRO A 179 4.62 -6.65 9.61
N HIS A 180 5.23 -6.42 8.44
CA HIS A 180 4.50 -6.54 7.19
C HIS A 180 3.88 -7.95 7.05
N PRO A 181 2.65 -8.11 6.55
CA PRO A 181 1.98 -9.41 6.46
C PRO A 181 2.78 -10.50 5.74
N LEU A 182 3.58 -10.14 4.75
CA LEU A 182 4.41 -11.06 3.98
C LEU A 182 5.75 -11.43 4.66
N LEU A 183 6.12 -10.77 5.78
CA LEU A 183 7.41 -11.06 6.41
C LEU A 183 7.51 -12.52 6.86
N LYS A 184 6.43 -13.04 7.43
CA LYS A 184 6.39 -14.44 7.89
C LYS A 184 6.62 -15.43 6.74
N SER A 185 5.93 -15.24 5.61
CA SER A 185 6.12 -16.13 4.43
C SER A 185 7.52 -16.03 3.86
N GLN A 186 8.10 -14.82 3.81
CA GLN A 186 9.49 -14.66 3.38
C GLN A 186 10.48 -15.36 4.30
N LEU A 187 10.28 -15.30 5.61
CA LEU A 187 11.12 -16.04 6.56
C LEU A 187 11.03 -17.58 6.34
N TYR A 188 9.84 -18.09 6.02
CA TYR A 188 9.68 -19.52 5.67
C TYR A 188 10.40 -19.86 4.35
N GLU A 189 10.19 -19.08 3.31
CA GLU A 189 10.80 -19.28 1.99
C GLU A 189 12.33 -19.29 2.05
N HIS A 190 12.92 -18.46 2.90
CA HIS A 190 14.36 -18.40 3.14
C HIS A 190 14.85 -19.36 4.25
N SER A 191 13.99 -20.26 4.74
CA SER A 191 14.33 -21.23 5.81
C SER A 191 14.87 -20.59 7.10
N LEU A 192 14.43 -19.36 7.39
CA LEU A 192 14.83 -18.58 8.56
C LEU A 192 13.80 -18.64 9.71
N TRP A 193 12.63 -19.22 9.44
CA TRP A 193 11.58 -19.38 10.44
C TRP A 193 11.78 -20.65 11.24
N GLY A 194 11.78 -20.52 12.57
CA GLY A 194 11.92 -21.68 13.47
C GLY A 194 13.37 -22.07 13.78
N LYS A 195 14.32 -21.20 13.44
CA LYS A 195 15.72 -21.34 13.87
C LYS A 195 15.97 -20.53 15.12
#